data_6e167987263752232278a3c320355875
#
_entry.id   6e167987263752232278a3c320355875
#
_cell.length_a   1.000
_cell.length_b   1.000
_cell.length_c   1.000
_cell.angle_alpha   90.00
_cell.angle_beta   90.00
_cell.angle_gamma   90.00
#
_symmetry.space_group_name_H-M   'P 1'
#
loop_
_entity.id
_entity.type
_entity.pdbx_description
1 polymer ?
#
loop_
_entity_poly.entity_id
_entity_poly.type
_entity_poly.pdbx_seq_one_letter_code
_entity_poly.pdbx_strand_id
1 'polypeptide(L)'
;MNDTVSAPEKDSNQPARILLVDDNTTNLQLLNETLDGLGYKLLIAKNGKTALAIAQKASPSLILLDIMMPEMDGYEVCRRLKADPNTSHIPIIFITAMVDEEDEAKGLGMGAVDYITKPINPELVRARVRIHLELKQYQDHLENLVKERTRRLALTQAVTIEGLATLAEYRDPETGGHIKRTQNYVKALAVHLKDHPRFRDELNDEAIEMLYLSAPLHDLGKVGVPDQILLKAGKLTDEEFEEMKKHTVYGHDALLITEQKLGEDSFLQRAREIAYTHQEKWDGSGYPSGLKGDAIPLAGRLMALADVYDALISKRVYKPPFPHEKAVQIILEGKGTHFDPDLVDAFVELQETFRNIALTFADYEEERQMLGGGKNLVAEKCITRPVETILLVEDNEINREIMQSQLTAMGYRVDLAANGTGALHLYQKKTYDVILTDIEMPEMNGYELTAEIRRLEANTDRSTPILAITASEFDLNEERARATGFNGYMLKPLEVEVLKKKLAGIVCGS
;
A
#
# COMPACT_ATOMS: atom_id res chain seq x y z
N MET A 1 8.06 6.25 -37.35
CA MET A 1 8.58 5.00 -36.75
C MET A 1 7.35 4.21 -36.35
N ASN A 2 7.11 3.13 -37.05
CA ASN A 2 5.92 2.29 -36.86
C ASN A 2 6.16 1.39 -35.66
N ASP A 3 5.60 1.75 -34.51
CA ASP A 3 5.46 0.80 -33.40
C ASP A 3 4.25 -0.08 -33.71
N THR A 4 4.54 -1.24 -34.27
CA THR A 4 3.59 -2.34 -34.33
C THR A 4 3.29 -2.78 -32.90
N VAL A 5 2.07 -2.44 -32.44
CA VAL A 5 1.52 -2.98 -31.21
C VAL A 5 1.43 -4.49 -31.37
N SER A 6 2.39 -5.21 -30.80
CA SER A 6 2.35 -6.67 -30.71
C SER A 6 1.12 -7.07 -29.90
N ALA A 7 0.37 -8.03 -30.40
CA ALA A 7 -0.75 -8.62 -29.67
C ALA A 7 -0.25 -9.12 -28.29
N PRO A 8 -1.06 -9.00 -27.23
CA PRO A 8 -0.67 -9.43 -25.89
C PRO A 8 -0.29 -10.92 -25.92
N GLU A 9 0.93 -11.22 -25.50
CA GLU A 9 1.36 -12.59 -25.22
C GLU A 9 0.41 -13.20 -24.18
N LYS A 10 0.02 -14.43 -24.42
CA LYS A 10 -0.90 -15.20 -23.57
C LYS A 10 -0.30 -15.41 -22.19
N ASP A 11 -0.56 -14.50 -21.25
CA ASP A 11 -0.24 -14.68 -19.84
C ASP A 11 -1.51 -14.90 -19.02
N SER A 12 -2.11 -16.08 -19.21
CA SER A 12 -2.89 -16.78 -18.19
C SER A 12 -3.13 -18.23 -18.68
N ASN A 13 -2.44 -19.15 -18.07
CA ASN A 13 -2.47 -20.58 -18.37
C ASN A 13 -3.79 -21.28 -17.96
N GLN A 14 -4.84 -20.52 -17.60
CA GLN A 14 -6.14 -21.09 -17.29
C GLN A 14 -7.14 -20.84 -18.41
N PRO A 15 -7.84 -21.90 -18.87
CA PRO A 15 -8.85 -21.78 -19.91
C PRO A 15 -10.01 -20.84 -19.47
N ALA A 16 -10.42 -19.94 -20.37
CA ALA A 16 -11.57 -19.07 -20.10
C ALA A 16 -12.81 -19.89 -19.74
N ARG A 17 -13.50 -19.48 -18.66
CA ARG A 17 -14.70 -20.17 -18.18
C ARG A 17 -15.94 -19.53 -18.80
N ILE A 18 -16.77 -20.34 -19.48
CA ILE A 18 -18.01 -19.88 -20.09
C ILE A 18 -19.17 -20.57 -19.37
N LEU A 19 -20.12 -19.79 -18.87
CA LEU A 19 -21.34 -20.31 -18.26
C LEU A 19 -22.46 -20.37 -19.28
N LEU A 20 -22.99 -21.55 -19.54
CA LEU A 20 -24.12 -21.83 -20.45
C LEU A 20 -25.38 -21.98 -19.59
N VAL A 21 -26.40 -21.18 -19.86
CA VAL A 21 -27.63 -21.15 -19.07
C VAL A 21 -28.83 -21.27 -20.04
N ASP A 22 -29.56 -22.38 -19.97
CA ASP A 22 -30.79 -22.67 -20.71
C ASP A 22 -31.55 -23.76 -19.97
N ASP A 23 -32.85 -23.72 -19.88
CA ASP A 23 -33.66 -24.77 -19.24
C ASP A 23 -33.81 -26.01 -20.15
N ASN A 24 -33.63 -25.83 -21.47
CA ASN A 24 -33.67 -26.89 -22.45
C ASN A 24 -32.31 -27.58 -22.61
N THR A 25 -32.29 -28.86 -22.25
CA THR A 25 -31.07 -29.69 -22.32
C THR A 25 -30.53 -29.87 -23.74
N THR A 26 -31.35 -29.81 -24.77
CA THR A 26 -30.93 -29.90 -26.17
C THR A 26 -30.15 -28.65 -26.59
N ASN A 27 -30.60 -27.47 -26.14
CA ASN A 27 -29.90 -26.22 -26.41
C ASN A 27 -28.52 -26.23 -25.67
N LEU A 28 -28.49 -26.65 -24.42
CA LEU A 28 -27.23 -26.78 -23.65
C LEU A 28 -26.27 -27.76 -24.34
N GLN A 29 -26.77 -28.89 -24.85
CA GLN A 29 -25.94 -29.85 -25.59
C GLN A 29 -25.36 -29.22 -26.86
N LEU A 30 -26.19 -28.54 -27.64
CA LEU A 30 -25.76 -27.87 -28.87
C LEU A 30 -24.70 -26.79 -28.60
N LEU A 31 -24.93 -25.95 -27.58
CA LEU A 31 -23.95 -24.93 -27.16
C LEU A 31 -22.63 -25.55 -26.65
N ASN A 32 -22.75 -26.63 -25.86
CA ASN A 32 -21.59 -27.36 -25.41
C ASN A 32 -20.78 -27.95 -26.57
N GLU A 33 -21.41 -28.67 -27.48
CA GLU A 33 -20.77 -29.22 -28.69
C GLU A 33 -20.18 -28.12 -29.60
N THR A 34 -20.83 -26.96 -29.65
CA THR A 34 -20.38 -25.81 -30.45
C THR A 34 -19.07 -25.21 -29.89
N LEU A 35 -18.89 -25.20 -28.56
CA LEU A 35 -17.77 -24.55 -27.91
C LEU A 35 -16.70 -25.55 -27.38
N ASP A 36 -17.02 -26.84 -27.38
CA ASP A 36 -16.09 -27.90 -26.99
C ASP A 36 -14.88 -27.97 -27.92
N GLY A 37 -13.73 -28.33 -27.38
CA GLY A 37 -12.46 -28.40 -28.13
C GLY A 37 -11.81 -27.05 -28.50
N LEU A 38 -12.44 -25.92 -28.15
CA LEU A 38 -11.90 -24.57 -28.40
C LEU A 38 -11.03 -24.04 -27.25
N GLY A 39 -10.73 -24.88 -26.26
CA GLY A 39 -9.88 -24.50 -25.12
C GLY A 39 -10.62 -23.75 -24.01
N TYR A 40 -11.95 -23.76 -24.00
CA TYR A 40 -12.77 -23.16 -22.93
C TYR A 40 -13.14 -24.19 -21.87
N LYS A 41 -13.31 -23.74 -20.61
CA LYS A 41 -13.94 -24.53 -19.58
C LYS A 41 -15.43 -24.19 -19.49
N LEU A 42 -16.29 -25.13 -19.90
CA LEU A 42 -17.72 -24.92 -19.95
C LEU A 42 -18.37 -25.25 -18.59
N LEU A 43 -19.21 -24.35 -18.10
CA LEU A 43 -20.03 -24.49 -16.90
C LEU A 43 -21.50 -24.49 -17.36
N ILE A 44 -22.33 -25.30 -16.73
CA ILE A 44 -23.73 -25.49 -17.16
C ILE A 44 -24.68 -25.19 -16.01
N ALA A 45 -25.69 -24.38 -16.29
CA ALA A 45 -26.82 -24.12 -15.39
C ALA A 45 -28.15 -24.33 -16.14
N LYS A 46 -29.08 -25.03 -15.49
CA LYS A 46 -30.42 -25.32 -16.08
C LYS A 46 -31.52 -24.39 -15.61
N ASN A 47 -31.21 -23.38 -14.83
CA ASN A 47 -32.13 -22.36 -14.32
C ASN A 47 -31.37 -21.15 -13.78
N GLY A 48 -32.10 -20.04 -13.57
CA GLY A 48 -31.54 -18.79 -13.10
C GLY A 48 -30.88 -18.85 -11.72
N LYS A 49 -31.46 -19.61 -10.78
CA LYS A 49 -30.89 -19.74 -9.41
C LYS A 49 -29.52 -20.40 -9.44
N THR A 50 -29.39 -21.48 -10.23
CA THR A 50 -28.10 -22.18 -10.38
C THR A 50 -27.09 -21.30 -11.14
N ALA A 51 -27.54 -20.54 -12.12
CA ALA A 51 -26.68 -19.60 -12.86
C ALA A 51 -26.06 -18.53 -11.93
N LEU A 52 -26.86 -17.90 -11.07
CA LEU A 52 -26.38 -16.93 -10.09
C LEU A 52 -25.36 -17.55 -9.11
N ALA A 53 -25.64 -18.73 -8.58
CA ALA A 53 -24.74 -19.43 -7.64
C ALA A 53 -23.40 -19.79 -8.32
N ILE A 54 -23.41 -20.26 -9.57
CA ILE A 54 -22.19 -20.58 -10.32
C ILE A 54 -21.43 -19.31 -10.67
N ALA A 55 -22.10 -18.24 -11.08
CA ALA A 55 -21.48 -16.96 -11.42
C ALA A 55 -20.70 -16.39 -10.23
N GLN A 56 -21.28 -16.39 -9.03
CA GLN A 56 -20.65 -15.93 -7.81
C GLN A 56 -19.45 -16.79 -7.39
N LYS A 57 -19.58 -18.13 -7.50
CA LYS A 57 -18.53 -19.05 -7.04
C LYS A 57 -17.39 -19.24 -8.02
N ALA A 58 -17.70 -19.26 -9.33
CA ALA A 58 -16.74 -19.62 -10.37
C ALA A 58 -16.25 -18.44 -11.19
N SER A 59 -16.83 -17.23 -11.05
CA SER A 59 -16.48 -16.01 -11.78
C SER A 59 -16.21 -16.29 -13.27
N PRO A 60 -17.24 -16.68 -14.08
CA PRO A 60 -17.03 -17.02 -15.48
C PRO A 60 -16.58 -15.79 -16.27
N SER A 61 -15.79 -16.00 -17.32
CA SER A 61 -15.31 -14.96 -18.22
C SER A 61 -16.40 -14.46 -19.18
N LEU A 62 -17.48 -15.26 -19.38
CA LEU A 62 -18.63 -14.93 -20.22
C LEU A 62 -19.82 -15.82 -19.85
N ILE A 63 -21.04 -15.29 -19.99
CA ILE A 63 -22.28 -16.01 -19.78
C ILE A 63 -23.11 -15.99 -21.06
N LEU A 64 -23.52 -17.16 -21.55
CA LEU A 64 -24.57 -17.32 -22.53
C LEU A 64 -25.87 -17.64 -21.79
N LEU A 65 -26.86 -16.78 -21.89
CA LEU A 65 -28.04 -16.80 -21.02
C LEU A 65 -29.34 -16.83 -21.86
N ASP A 66 -30.09 -17.91 -21.72
CA ASP A 66 -31.46 -17.96 -22.30
C ASP A 66 -32.36 -16.97 -21.55
N ILE A 67 -33.20 -16.28 -22.32
CA ILE A 67 -34.18 -15.34 -21.76
C ILE A 67 -35.39 -16.10 -21.22
N MET A 68 -35.88 -17.10 -21.92
CA MET A 68 -37.14 -17.78 -21.63
C MET A 68 -36.95 -19.00 -20.74
N MET A 69 -36.82 -18.77 -19.43
CA MET A 69 -36.69 -19.85 -18.45
C MET A 69 -37.82 -19.79 -17.42
N PRO A 70 -38.26 -20.95 -16.89
CA PRO A 70 -39.26 -21.01 -15.83
C PRO A 70 -38.72 -20.46 -14.49
N GLU A 71 -39.62 -19.96 -13.64
CA GLU A 71 -39.38 -19.38 -12.31
C GLU A 71 -38.59 -18.07 -12.31
N MET A 72 -37.44 -17.99 -12.99
CA MET A 72 -36.57 -16.82 -13.10
C MET A 72 -36.08 -16.71 -14.53
N ASP A 73 -36.58 -15.70 -15.26
CA ASP A 73 -36.17 -15.44 -16.63
C ASP A 73 -34.74 -14.89 -16.72
N GLY A 74 -34.19 -14.86 -17.94
CA GLY A 74 -32.86 -14.37 -18.21
C GLY A 74 -32.69 -12.89 -17.91
N TYR A 75 -33.74 -12.09 -18.04
CA TYR A 75 -33.69 -10.66 -17.71
C TYR A 75 -33.48 -10.44 -16.21
N GLU A 76 -34.18 -11.17 -15.37
CA GLU A 76 -34.02 -11.10 -13.91
C GLU A 76 -32.64 -11.60 -13.46
N VAL A 77 -32.13 -12.67 -14.11
CA VAL A 77 -30.74 -13.14 -13.86
C VAL A 77 -29.73 -12.06 -14.21
N CYS A 78 -29.83 -11.46 -15.40
CA CYS A 78 -28.96 -10.38 -15.85
C CYS A 78 -28.99 -9.19 -14.88
N ARG A 79 -30.18 -8.74 -14.49
CA ARG A 79 -30.36 -7.63 -13.56
C ARG A 79 -29.65 -7.87 -12.22
N ARG A 80 -29.77 -9.08 -11.65
CA ARG A 80 -29.11 -9.45 -10.39
C ARG A 80 -27.59 -9.52 -10.53
N LEU A 81 -27.09 -10.11 -11.61
CA LEU A 81 -25.66 -10.17 -11.90
C LEU A 81 -25.05 -8.76 -12.07
N LYS A 82 -25.76 -7.87 -12.73
CA LYS A 82 -25.29 -6.48 -12.95
C LYS A 82 -25.42 -5.58 -11.73
N ALA A 83 -26.27 -5.93 -10.77
CA ALA A 83 -26.41 -5.24 -9.50
C ALA A 83 -25.35 -5.64 -8.43
N ASP A 84 -24.71 -6.80 -8.58
CA ASP A 84 -23.69 -7.29 -7.66
C ASP A 84 -22.28 -6.88 -8.15
N PRO A 85 -21.51 -6.08 -7.38
CA PRO A 85 -20.15 -5.65 -7.76
C PRO A 85 -19.22 -6.81 -8.13
N ASN A 86 -19.39 -8.01 -7.54
CA ASN A 86 -18.56 -9.18 -7.82
C ASN A 86 -18.87 -9.85 -9.17
N THR A 87 -20.02 -9.57 -9.78
CA THR A 87 -20.45 -10.20 -11.03
C THR A 87 -20.83 -9.21 -12.12
N SER A 88 -20.96 -7.90 -11.80
CA SER A 88 -21.38 -6.85 -12.74
C SER A 88 -20.47 -6.72 -13.96
N HIS A 89 -19.19 -7.03 -13.81
CA HIS A 89 -18.16 -6.96 -14.86
C HIS A 89 -18.20 -8.13 -15.85
N ILE A 90 -18.99 -9.20 -15.57
CA ILE A 90 -19.06 -10.37 -16.45
C ILE A 90 -19.91 -10.06 -17.68
N PRO A 91 -19.40 -10.23 -18.91
CA PRO A 91 -20.19 -10.05 -20.13
C PRO A 91 -21.27 -11.12 -20.24
N ILE A 92 -22.49 -10.68 -20.60
CA ILE A 92 -23.67 -11.55 -20.77
C ILE A 92 -24.14 -11.41 -22.20
N ILE A 93 -24.25 -12.54 -22.91
CA ILE A 93 -24.87 -12.64 -24.24
C ILE A 93 -26.20 -13.34 -24.06
N PHE A 94 -27.29 -12.70 -24.43
CA PHE A 94 -28.60 -13.34 -24.41
C PHE A 94 -28.78 -14.32 -25.56
N ILE A 95 -29.53 -15.41 -25.30
CA ILE A 95 -30.05 -16.32 -26.32
C ILE A 95 -31.56 -16.13 -26.34
N THR A 96 -32.12 -15.74 -27.46
CA THR A 96 -33.54 -15.36 -27.57
C THR A 96 -34.23 -15.97 -28.77
N ALA A 97 -35.51 -16.30 -28.61
CA ALA A 97 -36.40 -16.67 -29.73
C ALA A 97 -37.09 -15.44 -30.37
N MET A 98 -36.95 -14.27 -29.73
CA MET A 98 -37.59 -13.03 -30.16
C MET A 98 -36.75 -12.26 -31.18
N VAL A 99 -37.37 -11.71 -32.19
CA VAL A 99 -36.73 -11.01 -33.32
C VAL A 99 -37.14 -9.53 -33.33
N ASP A 100 -37.93 -9.07 -32.33
CA ASP A 100 -38.43 -7.70 -32.29
C ASP A 100 -37.36 -6.73 -31.74
N GLU A 101 -37.20 -5.60 -32.44
CA GLU A 101 -36.23 -4.53 -32.09
C GLU A 101 -36.42 -4.00 -30.66
N GLU A 102 -37.63 -4.03 -30.11
CA GLU A 102 -37.93 -3.59 -28.74
C GLU A 102 -37.32 -4.50 -27.66
N ASP A 103 -37.32 -5.82 -27.87
CA ASP A 103 -36.74 -6.78 -26.93
C ASP A 103 -35.22 -6.78 -26.97
N GLU A 104 -34.64 -6.51 -28.13
CA GLU A 104 -33.20 -6.32 -28.32
C GLU A 104 -32.68 -5.08 -27.56
N ALA A 105 -33.37 -3.95 -27.79
CA ALA A 105 -33.07 -2.70 -27.09
C ALA A 105 -33.21 -2.85 -25.55
N LYS A 106 -34.20 -3.60 -25.08
CA LYS A 106 -34.43 -3.89 -23.67
C LYS A 106 -33.27 -4.69 -23.06
N GLY A 107 -32.83 -5.76 -23.71
CA GLY A 107 -31.72 -6.60 -23.26
C GLY A 107 -30.41 -5.84 -23.13
N LEU A 108 -30.05 -5.06 -24.13
CA LEU A 108 -28.87 -4.21 -24.14
C LEU A 108 -28.94 -3.10 -23.05
N GLY A 109 -30.15 -2.50 -22.89
CA GLY A 109 -30.41 -1.50 -21.85
C GLY A 109 -30.28 -2.05 -20.42
N MET A 110 -30.35 -3.36 -20.22
CA MET A 110 -30.13 -4.04 -18.92
C MET A 110 -28.67 -4.41 -18.67
N GLY A 111 -27.75 -4.09 -19.57
CA GLY A 111 -26.32 -4.33 -19.43
C GLY A 111 -25.79 -5.62 -20.04
N ALA A 112 -26.59 -6.31 -20.85
CA ALA A 112 -26.05 -7.36 -21.73
C ALA A 112 -25.17 -6.74 -22.82
N VAL A 113 -24.16 -7.49 -23.26
CA VAL A 113 -23.19 -7.00 -24.24
C VAL A 113 -23.61 -7.39 -25.68
N ASP A 114 -24.47 -8.41 -25.82
CA ASP A 114 -24.91 -8.93 -27.15
C ASP A 114 -26.07 -9.89 -26.97
N TYR A 115 -26.60 -10.39 -28.12
CA TYR A 115 -27.64 -11.41 -28.15
C TYR A 115 -27.42 -12.38 -29.33
N ILE A 116 -27.98 -13.59 -29.24
CA ILE A 116 -27.99 -14.63 -30.27
C ILE A 116 -29.42 -15.11 -30.46
N THR A 117 -29.93 -15.06 -31.69
CA THR A 117 -31.29 -15.52 -32.00
C THR A 117 -31.37 -17.03 -32.17
N LYS A 118 -32.46 -17.65 -31.70
CA LYS A 118 -32.81 -19.03 -32.00
C LYS A 118 -33.48 -19.11 -33.38
N PRO A 119 -33.17 -20.12 -34.23
CA PRO A 119 -32.35 -21.30 -33.92
C PRO A 119 -30.88 -20.96 -33.84
N ILE A 120 -30.18 -21.61 -32.88
CA ILE A 120 -28.78 -21.38 -32.56
C ILE A 120 -27.89 -21.73 -33.78
N ASN A 121 -27.18 -20.73 -34.31
CA ASN A 121 -26.18 -20.91 -35.35
C ASN A 121 -24.78 -21.10 -34.72
N PRO A 122 -24.14 -22.28 -34.84
CA PRO A 122 -22.83 -22.54 -34.24
C PRO A 122 -21.73 -21.58 -34.65
N GLU A 123 -21.69 -21.12 -35.90
CA GLU A 123 -20.65 -20.20 -36.37
C GLU A 123 -20.81 -18.82 -35.72
N LEU A 124 -22.07 -18.35 -35.61
CA LEU A 124 -22.36 -17.09 -34.95
C LEU A 124 -22.05 -17.11 -33.45
N VAL A 125 -22.38 -18.22 -32.77
CA VAL A 125 -22.02 -18.41 -31.36
C VAL A 125 -20.51 -18.32 -31.17
N ARG A 126 -19.73 -19.08 -31.95
CA ARG A 126 -18.28 -19.05 -31.89
C ARG A 126 -17.70 -17.66 -32.13
N ALA A 127 -18.21 -16.95 -33.13
CA ALA A 127 -17.74 -15.62 -33.48
C ALA A 127 -17.99 -14.61 -32.31
N ARG A 128 -19.24 -14.58 -31.79
CA ARG A 128 -19.63 -13.65 -30.71
C ARG A 128 -18.88 -13.96 -29.38
N VAL A 129 -18.82 -15.23 -29.02
CA VAL A 129 -18.08 -15.66 -27.83
C VAL A 129 -16.63 -15.24 -27.93
N ARG A 130 -15.98 -15.49 -29.08
CA ARG A 130 -14.57 -15.08 -29.27
C ARG A 130 -14.40 -13.58 -29.15
N ILE A 131 -15.22 -12.77 -29.83
CA ILE A 131 -15.14 -11.32 -29.82
C ILE A 131 -15.28 -10.77 -28.39
N HIS A 132 -16.29 -11.24 -27.64
CA HIS A 132 -16.52 -10.72 -26.30
C HIS A 132 -15.49 -11.20 -25.28
N LEU A 133 -14.92 -12.40 -25.45
CA LEU A 133 -13.79 -12.85 -24.62
C LEU A 133 -12.51 -12.04 -24.93
N GLU A 134 -12.22 -11.76 -26.21
CA GLU A 134 -11.10 -10.91 -26.59
C GLU A 134 -11.26 -9.48 -26.01
N LEU A 135 -12.45 -8.88 -26.15
CA LEU A 135 -12.75 -7.56 -25.58
C LEU A 135 -12.57 -7.56 -24.06
N LYS A 136 -13.07 -8.59 -23.36
CA LYS A 136 -12.89 -8.72 -21.92
C LYS A 136 -11.41 -8.84 -21.53
N GLN A 137 -10.62 -9.64 -22.25
CA GLN A 137 -9.19 -9.76 -22.04
C GLN A 137 -8.45 -8.43 -22.23
N TYR A 138 -8.79 -7.68 -23.30
CA TYR A 138 -8.22 -6.35 -23.52
C TYR A 138 -8.58 -5.37 -22.42
N GLN A 139 -9.83 -5.36 -21.96
CA GLN A 139 -10.29 -4.50 -20.88
C GLN A 139 -9.54 -4.82 -19.57
N ASP A 140 -9.49 -6.09 -19.18
CA ASP A 140 -8.78 -6.53 -17.97
C ASP A 140 -7.28 -6.21 -18.04
N HIS A 141 -6.67 -6.39 -19.21
CA HIS A 141 -5.26 -6.02 -19.43
C HIS A 141 -5.03 -4.52 -19.27
N LEU A 142 -5.90 -3.68 -19.85
CA LEU A 142 -5.80 -2.23 -19.74
C LEU A 142 -5.99 -1.76 -18.29
N GLU A 143 -6.97 -2.31 -17.57
CA GLU A 143 -7.20 -2.00 -16.16
C GLU A 143 -5.98 -2.34 -15.31
N ASN A 144 -5.39 -3.53 -15.51
CA ASN A 144 -4.17 -3.94 -14.82
C ASN A 144 -2.97 -3.05 -15.18
N LEU A 145 -2.80 -2.71 -16.46
CA LEU A 145 -1.73 -1.82 -16.90
C LEU A 145 -1.88 -0.41 -16.31
N VAL A 146 -3.09 0.13 -16.26
CA VAL A 146 -3.36 1.43 -15.61
C VAL A 146 -3.01 1.36 -14.13
N LYS A 147 -3.48 0.31 -13.42
CA LYS A 147 -3.17 0.11 -12.00
C LYS A 147 -1.66 0.01 -11.74
N GLU A 148 -0.95 -0.77 -12.56
CA GLU A 148 0.51 -0.91 -12.45
C GLU A 148 1.24 0.40 -12.72
N ARG A 149 0.84 1.11 -13.79
CA ARG A 149 1.45 2.42 -14.15
C ARG A 149 1.21 3.47 -13.09
N THR A 150 -0.01 3.55 -12.55
CA THR A 150 -0.35 4.49 -11.47
C THR A 150 0.47 4.19 -10.22
N ARG A 151 0.57 2.92 -9.82
CA ARG A 151 1.42 2.49 -8.71
C ARG A 151 2.89 2.86 -8.92
N ARG A 152 3.42 2.60 -10.13
CA ARG A 152 4.81 2.91 -10.45
C ARG A 152 5.09 4.41 -10.43
N LEU A 153 4.15 5.23 -10.93
CA LEU A 153 4.26 6.68 -10.86
C LEU A 153 4.27 7.19 -9.42
N ALA A 154 3.36 6.71 -8.57
CA ALA A 154 3.30 7.08 -7.16
C ALA A 154 4.60 6.70 -6.43
N LEU A 155 5.12 5.49 -6.66
CA LEU A 155 6.40 5.07 -6.08
C LEU A 155 7.57 5.93 -6.57
N THR A 156 7.64 6.23 -7.87
CA THR A 156 8.71 7.09 -8.43
C THR A 156 8.65 8.48 -7.82
N GLN A 157 7.45 9.03 -7.66
CA GLN A 157 7.24 10.32 -7.02
C GLN A 157 7.74 10.32 -5.56
N ALA A 158 7.31 9.34 -4.77
CA ALA A 158 7.71 9.22 -3.37
C ALA A 158 9.23 9.08 -3.20
N VAL A 159 9.88 8.20 -3.96
CA VAL A 159 11.34 8.01 -3.93
C VAL A 159 12.09 9.26 -4.38
N THR A 160 11.56 9.98 -5.38
CA THR A 160 12.20 11.23 -5.84
C THR A 160 12.11 12.31 -4.77
N ILE A 161 10.96 12.47 -4.12
CA ILE A 161 10.78 13.43 -3.02
C ILE A 161 11.72 13.09 -1.86
N GLU A 162 11.77 11.83 -1.46
CA GLU A 162 12.66 11.37 -0.39
C GLU A 162 14.13 11.63 -0.74
N GLY A 163 14.54 11.32 -1.97
CA GLY A 163 15.91 11.59 -2.42
C GLY A 163 16.27 13.07 -2.41
N LEU A 164 15.34 13.97 -2.81
CA LEU A 164 15.56 15.42 -2.76
C LEU A 164 15.62 15.93 -1.32
N ALA A 165 14.75 15.45 -0.43
CA ALA A 165 14.75 15.79 0.98
C ALA A 165 16.05 15.33 1.66
N THR A 166 16.48 14.08 1.41
CA THR A 166 17.75 13.54 1.92
C THR A 166 18.96 14.36 1.42
N LEU A 167 18.96 14.80 0.16
CA LEU A 167 20.03 15.68 -0.36
C LEU A 167 20.05 17.04 0.34
N ALA A 168 18.89 17.61 0.65
CA ALA A 168 18.78 18.87 1.38
C ALA A 168 19.34 18.73 2.80
N GLU A 169 19.03 17.62 3.46
CA GLU A 169 19.50 17.30 4.82
C GLU A 169 20.94 16.79 4.87
N TYR A 170 21.53 16.34 3.74
CA TYR A 170 22.91 15.85 3.72
C TYR A 170 23.94 16.89 4.23
N ARG A 171 23.60 18.18 4.12
CA ARG A 171 24.38 19.28 4.66
C ARG A 171 24.08 19.59 6.13
N ASP A 172 22.95 19.14 6.64
CA ASP A 172 22.55 19.27 8.04
C ASP A 172 22.89 17.95 8.78
N PRO A 173 23.43 17.96 9.99
CA PRO A 173 23.72 16.74 10.74
C PRO A 173 22.48 15.99 11.23
N GLU A 174 21.30 16.33 10.75
CA GLU A 174 20.08 15.56 10.99
C GLU A 174 20.10 14.26 10.15
N THR A 175 19.52 13.19 10.68
CA THR A 175 19.66 11.85 10.12
C THR A 175 18.48 11.47 9.23
N GLY A 176 18.68 10.56 8.26
CA GLY A 176 17.64 10.13 7.31
C GLY A 176 16.36 9.57 7.95
N GLY A 177 16.44 9.11 9.20
CA GLY A 177 15.28 8.68 9.98
C GLY A 177 14.30 9.81 10.30
N HIS A 178 14.80 11.06 10.44
CA HIS A 178 13.96 12.25 10.69
C HIS A 178 12.87 12.43 9.64
N ILE A 179 13.21 12.37 8.36
CA ILE A 179 12.24 12.49 7.25
C ILE A 179 11.12 11.46 7.40
N LYS A 180 11.47 10.21 7.63
CA LYS A 180 10.50 9.12 7.79
C LYS A 180 9.62 9.31 9.02
N ARG A 181 10.21 9.69 10.14
CA ARG A 181 9.47 9.91 11.39
C ARG A 181 8.48 11.06 11.24
N THR A 182 8.94 12.24 10.79
CA THR A 182 8.08 13.43 10.69
C THR A 182 6.93 13.26 9.73
N GLN A 183 7.14 12.65 8.54
CA GLN A 183 6.06 12.39 7.61
C GLN A 183 5.00 11.41 8.17
N ASN A 184 5.42 10.41 8.95
CA ASN A 184 4.50 9.46 9.57
C ASN A 184 3.75 10.08 10.77
N TYR A 185 4.37 10.99 11.54
CA TYR A 185 3.68 11.75 12.58
C TYR A 185 2.59 12.66 12.00
N VAL A 186 2.91 13.39 10.93
CA VAL A 186 1.94 14.23 10.22
C VAL A 186 0.76 13.40 9.73
N LYS A 187 1.02 12.24 9.13
CA LYS A 187 -0.03 11.33 8.67
C LYS A 187 -0.89 10.82 9.81
N ALA A 188 -0.28 10.37 10.91
CA ALA A 188 -1.00 9.85 12.06
C ALA A 188 -1.95 10.91 12.67
N LEU A 189 -1.48 12.15 12.83
CA LEU A 189 -2.32 13.26 13.26
C LEU A 189 -3.45 13.55 12.28
N ALA A 190 -3.16 13.63 10.99
CA ALA A 190 -4.15 13.95 9.97
C ALA A 190 -5.25 12.88 9.87
N VAL A 191 -4.87 11.59 9.95
CA VAL A 191 -5.83 10.46 9.96
C VAL A 191 -6.74 10.53 11.20
N HIS A 192 -6.17 10.78 12.38
CA HIS A 192 -6.94 10.88 13.62
C HIS A 192 -7.92 12.06 13.61
N LEU A 193 -7.50 13.18 13.02
CA LEU A 193 -8.29 14.41 12.95
C LEU A 193 -9.29 14.47 11.79
N LYS A 194 -9.31 13.46 10.90
CA LYS A 194 -10.15 13.43 9.70
C LYS A 194 -11.65 13.67 9.99
N ASP A 195 -12.15 13.09 11.07
CA ASP A 195 -13.55 13.20 11.46
C ASP A 195 -13.80 14.31 12.50
N HIS A 196 -12.75 15.05 12.91
CA HIS A 196 -12.87 16.13 13.88
C HIS A 196 -13.63 17.32 13.27
N PRO A 197 -14.65 17.90 13.95
CA PRO A 197 -15.54 18.93 13.39
C PRO A 197 -14.82 20.14 12.78
N ARG A 198 -13.66 20.50 13.31
CA ARG A 198 -12.86 21.66 12.85
C ARG A 198 -12.03 21.36 11.60
N PHE A 199 -11.65 20.08 11.35
CA PHE A 199 -10.69 19.72 10.33
C PHE A 199 -11.25 18.83 9.21
N ARG A 200 -12.44 18.24 9.39
CA ARG A 200 -13.05 17.30 8.44
C ARG A 200 -13.24 17.85 7.02
N ASP A 201 -13.38 19.15 6.88
CA ASP A 201 -13.57 19.79 5.59
C ASP A 201 -12.23 19.99 4.85
N GLU A 202 -11.08 19.92 5.56
CA GLU A 202 -9.73 20.04 5.03
C GLU A 202 -9.01 18.67 4.91
N LEU A 203 -9.43 17.66 5.70
CA LEU A 203 -8.77 16.36 5.81
C LEU A 203 -9.64 15.25 5.20
N ASN A 204 -9.51 15.04 3.90
CA ASN A 204 -9.97 13.82 3.23
C ASN A 204 -8.76 12.90 2.93
N ASP A 205 -8.98 11.69 2.41
CA ASP A 205 -7.91 10.72 2.15
C ASP A 205 -6.85 11.25 1.18
N GLU A 206 -7.27 12.03 0.18
CA GLU A 206 -6.38 12.66 -0.79
C GLU A 206 -5.52 13.76 -0.15
N ALA A 207 -6.12 14.62 0.67
CA ALA A 207 -5.40 15.66 1.41
C ALA A 207 -4.38 15.06 2.40
N ILE A 208 -4.72 13.97 3.06
CA ILE A 208 -3.82 13.25 3.97
C ILE A 208 -2.62 12.67 3.21
N GLU A 209 -2.84 12.08 2.04
CA GLU A 209 -1.75 11.58 1.22
C GLU A 209 -0.86 12.71 0.69
N MET A 210 -1.44 13.85 0.28
CA MET A 210 -0.68 15.03 -0.10
C MET A 210 0.16 15.57 1.06
N LEU A 211 -0.37 15.63 2.29
CA LEU A 211 0.38 16.01 3.49
C LEU A 211 1.56 15.07 3.76
N TYR A 212 1.33 13.77 3.64
CA TYR A 212 2.37 12.76 3.81
C TYR A 212 3.52 12.92 2.82
N LEU A 213 3.21 13.16 1.53
CA LEU A 213 4.20 13.38 0.48
C LEU A 213 4.93 14.72 0.63
N SER A 214 4.29 15.72 1.24
CA SER A 214 4.82 17.08 1.36
C SER A 214 5.71 17.30 2.58
N ALA A 215 5.45 16.58 3.67
CA ALA A 215 6.18 16.74 4.93
C ALA A 215 7.71 16.63 4.80
N PRO A 216 8.29 15.72 3.97
CA PRO A 216 9.73 15.63 3.76
C PRO A 216 10.39 16.92 3.27
N LEU A 217 9.65 17.81 2.63
CA LEU A 217 10.18 19.00 1.99
C LEU A 217 10.18 20.26 2.89
N HIS A 218 9.82 20.14 4.18
CA HIS A 218 9.70 21.27 5.11
C HIS A 218 10.98 22.08 5.21
N ASP A 219 12.12 21.43 5.22
CA ASP A 219 13.45 22.01 5.41
C ASP A 219 14.27 22.13 4.11
N LEU A 220 13.65 21.96 2.93
CA LEU A 220 14.30 22.07 1.63
C LEU A 220 15.11 23.38 1.48
N GLY A 221 14.63 24.47 2.08
CA GLY A 221 15.28 25.78 2.02
C GLY A 221 16.58 25.90 2.80
N LYS A 222 16.94 24.94 3.67
CA LYS A 222 18.26 24.91 4.35
C LYS A 222 19.42 24.86 3.36
N VAL A 223 19.18 24.38 2.14
CA VAL A 223 20.16 24.41 1.04
C VAL A 223 20.60 25.85 0.71
N GLY A 224 19.75 26.85 0.91
CA GLY A 224 20.06 28.27 0.69
C GLY A 224 20.81 28.95 1.84
N VAL A 225 20.93 28.33 3.00
CA VAL A 225 21.60 28.89 4.18
C VAL A 225 23.11 28.69 4.05
N PRO A 226 23.96 29.71 4.33
CA PRO A 226 25.41 29.58 4.32
C PRO A 226 25.95 28.52 5.30
N ASP A 227 26.95 27.73 4.87
CA ASP A 227 27.56 26.66 5.69
C ASP A 227 28.09 27.14 7.03
N GLN A 228 28.61 28.37 7.08
CA GLN A 228 29.13 28.98 8.32
C GLN A 228 28.05 29.13 9.41
N ILE A 229 26.78 29.22 9.00
CA ILE A 229 25.63 29.35 9.90
C ILE A 229 25.04 27.96 10.14
N LEU A 230 24.76 27.22 9.07
CA LEU A 230 24.11 25.91 9.14
C LEU A 230 24.92 24.89 9.96
N LEU A 231 26.24 24.87 9.76
CA LEU A 231 27.17 23.92 10.40
C LEU A 231 27.87 24.50 11.63
N LYS A 232 27.42 25.63 12.15
CA LYS A 232 28.08 26.30 13.28
C LYS A 232 28.03 25.44 14.55
N ALA A 233 29.21 25.12 15.06
CA ALA A 233 29.37 24.43 16.33
C ALA A 233 29.11 25.38 17.51
N GLY A 234 27.83 25.59 17.86
CA GLY A 234 27.46 26.43 19.02
C GLY A 234 26.20 27.26 18.76
N LYS A 235 25.92 28.18 19.69
CA LYS A 235 24.75 29.06 19.55
C LYS A 235 24.95 30.08 18.41
N LEU A 236 23.93 30.29 17.62
CA LEU A 236 23.90 31.37 16.62
C LEU A 236 23.81 32.72 17.33
N THR A 237 24.43 33.75 16.72
CA THR A 237 24.15 35.15 17.11
C THR A 237 22.75 35.54 16.63
N ASP A 238 22.25 36.69 17.05
CA ASP A 238 20.95 37.16 16.62
C ASP A 238 20.90 37.37 15.08
N GLU A 239 21.99 37.91 14.49
CA GLU A 239 22.09 38.11 13.05
C GLU A 239 22.16 36.78 12.28
N GLU A 240 22.93 35.82 12.79
CA GLU A 240 23.00 34.47 12.20
C GLU A 240 21.67 33.74 12.32
N PHE A 241 20.94 33.95 13.43
CA PHE A 241 19.62 33.38 13.61
C PHE A 241 18.60 33.99 12.63
N GLU A 242 18.66 35.31 12.38
CA GLU A 242 17.84 35.95 11.35
C GLU A 242 18.13 35.39 9.93
N GLU A 243 19.39 35.06 9.64
CA GLU A 243 19.73 34.40 8.38
C GLU A 243 19.22 32.94 8.34
N MET A 244 19.34 32.21 9.45
CA MET A 244 18.81 30.84 9.55
C MET A 244 17.30 30.78 9.31
N LYS A 245 16.52 31.74 9.83
CA LYS A 245 15.05 31.80 9.63
C LYS A 245 14.66 31.88 8.14
N LYS A 246 15.54 32.38 7.28
CA LYS A 246 15.26 32.50 5.83
C LYS A 246 15.09 31.17 5.12
N HIS A 247 15.50 30.02 5.73
CA HIS A 247 15.25 28.72 5.12
C HIS A 247 13.77 28.50 4.80
N THR A 248 12.84 29.03 5.64
CA THR A 248 11.41 28.94 5.39
C THR A 248 10.98 29.67 4.12
N VAL A 249 11.58 30.85 3.87
CA VAL A 249 11.34 31.65 2.66
C VAL A 249 12.00 31.01 1.44
N TYR A 250 13.25 30.56 1.57
CA TYR A 250 13.96 29.90 0.46
C TYR A 250 13.26 28.62 0.01
N GLY A 251 12.76 27.81 0.96
CA GLY A 251 11.96 26.62 0.66
C GLY A 251 10.65 26.97 -0.04
N HIS A 252 9.92 27.95 0.50
CA HIS A 252 8.70 28.46 -0.11
C HIS A 252 8.91 28.91 -1.56
N ASP A 253 9.92 29.77 -1.82
CA ASP A 253 10.16 30.35 -3.14
C ASP A 253 10.58 29.29 -4.17
N ALA A 254 11.39 28.33 -3.77
CA ALA A 254 11.80 27.21 -4.62
C ALA A 254 10.60 26.33 -5.01
N LEU A 255 9.71 26.03 -4.05
CA LEU A 255 8.52 25.23 -4.30
C LEU A 255 7.48 25.97 -5.13
N LEU A 256 7.30 27.31 -4.91
CA LEU A 256 6.37 28.14 -5.67
C LEU A 256 6.69 28.11 -7.19
N ILE A 257 7.97 28.23 -7.56
CA ILE A 257 8.39 28.17 -8.97
C ILE A 257 8.03 26.82 -9.61
N THR A 258 8.10 25.75 -8.83
CA THR A 258 7.83 24.39 -9.32
C THR A 258 6.34 24.09 -9.37
N GLU A 259 5.58 24.56 -8.39
CA GLU A 259 4.11 24.44 -8.30
C GLU A 259 3.43 25.03 -9.55
N GLN A 260 3.87 26.19 -10.03
CA GLN A 260 3.33 26.85 -11.23
C GLN A 260 3.35 25.96 -12.49
N LYS A 261 4.19 24.91 -12.53
CA LYS A 261 4.28 23.97 -13.65
C LYS A 261 3.29 22.79 -13.54
N LEU A 262 2.85 22.45 -12.33
CA LEU A 262 1.94 21.33 -12.07
C LEU A 262 0.47 21.72 -11.98
N GLY A 263 0.18 23.02 -11.77
CA GLY A 263 -1.19 23.53 -11.58
C GLY A 263 -1.65 23.53 -10.13
N GLU A 264 -2.88 24.01 -9.92
CA GLU A 264 -3.53 24.07 -8.62
C GLU A 264 -3.85 22.66 -8.11
N ASP A 265 -3.97 22.49 -6.78
CA ASP A 265 -4.24 21.23 -6.08
C ASP A 265 -3.13 20.16 -6.19
N SER A 266 -1.87 20.59 -6.21
CA SER A 266 -0.73 19.67 -6.16
C SER A 266 -0.17 19.49 -4.74
N PHE A 267 0.51 18.36 -4.50
CA PHE A 267 1.25 18.16 -3.24
C PHE A 267 2.30 19.26 -3.00
N LEU A 268 2.79 19.94 -4.07
CA LEU A 268 3.74 21.05 -3.95
C LEU A 268 3.14 22.28 -3.27
N GLN A 269 1.84 22.51 -3.42
CA GLN A 269 1.15 23.56 -2.68
C GLN A 269 1.25 23.28 -1.18
N ARG A 270 0.95 22.07 -0.74
CA ARG A 270 1.06 21.67 0.68
C ARG A 270 2.52 21.71 1.16
N ALA A 271 3.46 21.29 0.34
CA ALA A 271 4.88 21.37 0.65
C ALA A 271 5.34 22.83 0.84
N ARG A 272 4.88 23.74 -0.01
CA ARG A 272 5.15 25.18 0.09
C ARG A 272 4.53 25.79 1.38
N GLU A 273 3.29 25.44 1.70
CA GLU A 273 2.63 25.86 2.94
C GLU A 273 3.45 25.37 4.15
N ILE A 274 3.84 24.10 4.18
CA ILE A 274 4.65 23.51 5.23
C ILE A 274 6.01 24.21 5.33
N ALA A 275 6.74 24.33 4.25
CA ALA A 275 8.07 24.94 4.24
C ALA A 275 8.04 26.38 4.77
N TYR A 276 6.99 27.15 4.45
CA TYR A 276 6.85 28.53 4.91
C TYR A 276 6.42 28.64 6.36
N THR A 277 5.55 27.72 6.88
CA THR A 277 4.81 27.95 8.12
C THR A 277 5.11 26.96 9.25
N HIS A 278 5.97 25.96 9.04
CA HIS A 278 6.29 24.96 10.09
C HIS A 278 7.01 25.57 11.30
N GLN A 279 7.57 26.77 11.19
CA GLN A 279 8.21 27.51 12.28
C GLN A 279 7.32 28.62 12.88
N GLU A 280 6.08 28.74 12.41
CA GLU A 280 5.09 29.61 13.04
C GLU A 280 4.61 28.99 14.36
N LYS A 281 4.23 29.85 15.29
CA LYS A 281 3.71 29.43 16.60
C LYS A 281 2.28 29.89 16.79
N TRP A 282 1.50 29.10 17.47
CA TRP A 282 0.07 29.37 17.68
C TRP A 282 -0.22 30.76 18.26
N ASP A 283 0.65 31.28 19.14
CA ASP A 283 0.53 32.59 19.77
C ASP A 283 1.00 33.76 18.90
N GLY A 284 1.58 33.48 17.71
CA GLY A 284 2.13 34.47 16.78
C GLY A 284 3.55 34.90 17.06
N SER A 285 4.28 34.23 17.97
CA SER A 285 5.70 34.50 18.26
C SER A 285 6.65 33.75 17.32
N GLY A 286 6.12 33.03 16.35
CA GLY A 286 6.88 32.28 15.33
C GLY A 286 7.41 33.13 14.18
N TYR A 287 7.91 32.50 13.14
CA TYR A 287 8.41 33.14 11.93
C TYR A 287 8.06 32.30 10.68
N PRO A 288 8.11 32.87 9.47
CA PRO A 288 8.65 34.18 9.08
C PRO A 288 7.65 35.35 9.21
N SER A 289 6.33 35.06 9.25
CA SER A 289 5.27 36.08 9.17
C SER A 289 4.63 36.44 10.51
N GLY A 290 4.88 35.65 11.56
CA GLY A 290 4.23 35.81 12.86
C GLY A 290 2.72 35.52 12.79
N LEU A 291 2.31 34.55 12.00
CA LEU A 291 0.92 34.12 11.89
C LEU A 291 0.43 33.58 13.22
N LYS A 292 -0.86 33.80 13.52
CA LYS A 292 -1.46 33.41 14.82
C LYS A 292 -2.73 32.59 14.65
N GLY A 293 -2.84 31.52 15.44
CA GLY A 293 -4.04 30.69 15.50
C GLY A 293 -4.37 30.06 14.14
N ASP A 294 -5.61 30.15 13.72
CA ASP A 294 -6.11 29.61 12.45
C ASP A 294 -5.56 30.30 11.19
N ALA A 295 -4.87 31.45 11.33
CA ALA A 295 -4.15 32.04 10.20
C ALA A 295 -2.94 31.20 9.78
N ILE A 296 -2.43 30.29 10.63
CA ILE A 296 -1.41 29.32 10.27
C ILE A 296 -2.09 28.17 9.51
N PRO A 297 -1.70 27.85 8.27
CA PRO A 297 -2.24 26.70 7.54
C PRO A 297 -2.16 25.41 8.37
N LEU A 298 -3.16 24.54 8.26
CA LEU A 298 -3.20 23.28 9.02
C LEU A 298 -1.95 22.43 8.77
N ALA A 299 -1.47 22.38 7.53
CA ALA A 299 -0.25 21.67 7.13
C ALA A 299 0.97 22.12 7.95
N GLY A 300 1.15 23.43 8.14
CA GLY A 300 2.22 24.00 8.96
C GLY A 300 2.07 23.67 10.45
N ARG A 301 0.82 23.72 10.99
CA ARG A 301 0.55 23.37 12.39
C ARG A 301 0.86 21.91 12.70
N LEU A 302 0.47 20.98 11.79
CA LEU A 302 0.76 19.56 11.91
C LEU A 302 2.27 19.31 11.90
N MET A 303 2.98 19.94 10.95
CA MET A 303 4.43 19.79 10.80
C MET A 303 5.18 20.37 12.00
N ALA A 304 4.78 21.54 12.52
CA ALA A 304 5.42 22.16 13.68
C ALA A 304 5.42 21.23 14.91
N LEU A 305 4.32 20.52 15.17
CA LEU A 305 4.24 19.57 16.28
C LEU A 305 5.10 18.34 16.01
N ALA A 306 5.04 17.78 14.80
CA ALA A 306 5.79 16.61 14.38
C ALA A 306 7.31 16.85 14.45
N ASP A 307 7.77 17.98 13.92
CA ASP A 307 9.20 18.35 13.90
C ASP A 307 9.75 18.59 15.31
N VAL A 308 9.04 19.34 16.15
CA VAL A 308 9.46 19.58 17.53
C VAL A 308 9.51 18.29 18.33
N TYR A 309 8.52 17.40 18.20
CA TYR A 309 8.57 16.11 18.88
C TYR A 309 9.78 15.30 18.45
N ASP A 310 10.04 15.22 17.13
CA ASP A 310 11.19 14.52 16.59
C ASP A 310 12.51 15.10 17.09
N ALA A 311 12.63 16.44 17.08
CA ALA A 311 13.80 17.15 17.60
C ALA A 311 14.07 16.90 19.10
N LEU A 312 13.05 16.59 19.88
CA LEU A 312 13.20 16.28 21.31
C LEU A 312 13.71 14.85 21.54
N ILE A 313 13.26 13.90 20.76
CA ILE A 313 13.58 12.47 20.94
C ILE A 313 14.81 12.00 20.17
N SER A 314 15.28 12.79 19.19
CA SER A 314 16.44 12.46 18.36
C SER A 314 17.75 12.96 18.96
N LYS A 315 18.83 12.21 18.73
CA LYS A 315 20.19 12.59 19.10
C LYS A 315 20.67 13.72 18.21
N ARG A 316 21.11 14.83 18.81
CA ARG A 316 21.76 15.95 18.13
C ARG A 316 23.21 16.10 18.57
N VAL A 317 24.04 16.74 17.75
CA VAL A 317 25.48 16.89 17.98
C VAL A 317 25.79 17.43 19.38
N TYR A 318 24.92 18.27 19.95
CA TYR A 318 25.12 18.96 21.22
C TYR A 318 24.12 18.57 22.33
N LYS A 319 23.19 17.61 22.06
CA LYS A 319 22.15 17.27 23.02
C LYS A 319 21.77 15.80 22.94
N PRO A 320 21.80 15.06 24.06
CA PRO A 320 21.26 13.72 24.10
C PRO A 320 19.72 13.75 23.87
N PRO A 321 19.12 12.66 23.36
CA PRO A 321 17.68 12.55 23.21
C PRO A 321 16.99 12.61 24.57
N PHE A 322 15.80 13.21 24.62
CA PHE A 322 14.95 13.15 25.78
C PHE A 322 14.17 11.83 25.82
N PRO A 323 13.85 11.31 27.03
CA PRO A 323 12.86 10.27 27.18
C PRO A 323 11.51 10.68 26.59
N HIS A 324 10.74 9.70 26.10
CA HIS A 324 9.43 9.94 25.52
C HIS A 324 8.51 10.77 26.41
N GLU A 325 8.42 10.40 27.70
CA GLU A 325 7.55 11.08 28.68
C GLU A 325 7.93 12.56 28.85
N LYS A 326 9.23 12.88 28.76
CA LYS A 326 9.70 14.26 28.82
C LYS A 326 9.36 15.04 27.55
N ALA A 327 9.46 14.42 26.39
CA ALA A 327 9.05 15.02 25.13
C ALA A 327 7.54 15.32 25.13
N VAL A 328 6.70 14.38 25.57
CA VAL A 328 5.26 14.56 25.75
C VAL A 328 4.96 15.72 26.67
N GLN A 329 5.65 15.82 27.80
CA GLN A 329 5.47 16.93 28.76
C GLN A 329 5.76 18.31 28.13
N ILE A 330 6.83 18.41 27.33
CA ILE A 330 7.20 19.67 26.64
C ILE A 330 6.15 20.05 25.60
N ILE A 331 5.61 19.09 24.85
CA ILE A 331 4.53 19.37 23.88
C ILE A 331 3.26 19.85 24.60
N LEU A 332 2.90 19.23 25.75
CA LEU A 332 1.77 19.65 26.58
C LEU A 332 1.94 21.08 27.12
N GLU A 333 3.14 21.43 27.59
CA GLU A 333 3.45 22.79 28.06
C GLU A 333 3.35 23.83 26.95
N GLY A 334 3.56 23.43 25.69
CA GLY A 334 3.41 24.27 24.49
C GLY A 334 1.96 24.47 24.01
N LYS A 335 0.96 23.81 24.61
CA LYS A 335 -0.44 23.89 24.20
C LYS A 335 -0.96 25.33 24.28
N GLY A 336 -1.51 25.84 23.15
CA GLY A 336 -2.07 27.19 23.06
C GLY A 336 -1.01 28.31 22.98
N THR A 337 0.28 27.99 23.01
CA THR A 337 1.37 28.93 22.80
C THR A 337 2.20 28.56 21.57
N HIS A 338 2.88 27.47 21.59
CA HIS A 338 3.63 26.96 20.43
C HIS A 338 2.69 26.21 19.48
N PHE A 339 1.83 25.34 20.03
CA PHE A 339 1.00 24.40 19.26
C PHE A 339 -0.48 24.70 19.35
N ASP A 340 -1.21 24.35 18.29
CA ASP A 340 -2.66 24.32 18.24
C ASP A 340 -3.21 23.41 19.35
N PRO A 341 -4.12 23.90 20.20
CA PRO A 341 -4.68 23.11 21.30
C PRO A 341 -5.30 21.78 20.88
N ASP A 342 -6.04 21.74 19.76
CA ASP A 342 -6.70 20.52 19.28
C ASP A 342 -5.69 19.49 18.75
N LEU A 343 -4.59 19.96 18.15
CA LEU A 343 -3.51 19.09 17.69
C LEU A 343 -2.75 18.47 18.87
N VAL A 344 -2.57 19.22 19.96
CA VAL A 344 -1.95 18.68 21.18
C VAL A 344 -2.85 17.63 21.82
N ASP A 345 -4.18 17.82 21.84
CA ASP A 345 -5.11 16.82 22.35
C ASP A 345 -5.06 15.55 21.52
N ALA A 346 -5.06 15.66 20.20
CA ALA A 346 -4.86 14.51 19.28
C ALA A 346 -3.51 13.81 19.49
N PHE A 347 -2.44 14.57 19.69
CA PHE A 347 -1.11 14.00 19.98
C PHE A 347 -1.10 13.20 21.28
N VAL A 348 -1.79 13.67 22.33
CA VAL A 348 -1.87 12.94 23.63
C VAL A 348 -2.55 11.58 23.42
N GLU A 349 -3.60 11.51 22.60
CA GLU A 349 -4.25 10.24 22.27
C GLU A 349 -3.34 9.33 21.41
N LEU A 350 -2.48 9.91 20.58
CA LEU A 350 -1.58 9.23 19.66
C LEU A 350 -0.14 9.05 20.20
N GLN A 351 0.14 9.42 21.46
CA GLN A 351 1.52 9.42 21.97
C GLN A 351 2.25 8.08 21.84
N GLU A 352 1.56 6.95 22.02
CA GLU A 352 2.12 5.62 21.82
C GLU A 352 2.37 5.31 20.34
N THR A 353 1.50 5.81 19.44
CA THR A 353 1.72 5.71 17.98
C THR A 353 2.98 6.48 17.58
N PHE A 354 3.14 7.70 18.07
CA PHE A 354 4.35 8.49 17.85
C PHE A 354 5.60 7.79 18.37
N ARG A 355 5.53 7.23 19.58
CA ARG A 355 6.63 6.43 20.15
C ARG A 355 7.00 5.23 19.28
N ASN A 356 5.99 4.51 18.77
CA ASN A 356 6.20 3.34 17.89
C ASN A 356 6.83 3.76 16.55
N ILE A 357 6.38 4.85 15.95
CA ILE A 357 7.00 5.42 14.74
C ILE A 357 8.47 5.78 15.05
N ALA A 358 8.73 6.46 16.17
CA ALA A 358 10.09 6.81 16.58
C ALA A 358 10.98 5.57 16.72
N LEU A 359 10.50 4.52 17.37
CA LEU A 359 11.24 3.26 17.54
C LEU A 359 11.51 2.55 16.21
N THR A 360 10.54 2.60 15.27
CA THR A 360 10.66 1.97 13.96
C THR A 360 11.78 2.59 13.14
N PHE A 361 11.88 3.92 13.15
CA PHE A 361 12.84 4.69 12.35
C PHE A 361 13.97 5.32 13.18
N ALA A 362 14.27 4.77 14.37
CA ALA A 362 15.37 5.26 15.21
C ALA A 362 16.72 4.98 14.56
N ASP A 363 17.54 6.03 14.41
CA ASP A 363 18.88 5.96 13.83
C ASP A 363 19.94 5.43 14.79
N TYR A 364 19.75 5.66 16.09
CA TYR A 364 20.71 5.33 17.14
C TYR A 364 20.11 4.46 18.25
N GLU A 365 20.91 3.57 18.79
CA GLU A 365 20.51 2.73 19.94
C GLU A 365 20.18 3.54 21.19
N GLU A 366 20.83 4.70 21.39
CA GLU A 366 20.55 5.62 22.49
C GLU A 366 19.12 6.18 22.42
N GLU A 367 18.62 6.47 21.21
CA GLU A 367 17.22 6.89 20.97
C GLU A 367 16.26 5.78 21.37
N ARG A 368 16.54 4.54 20.95
CA ARG A 368 15.72 3.38 21.31
C ARG A 368 15.63 3.19 22.82
N GLN A 369 16.75 3.34 23.53
CA GLN A 369 16.80 3.21 24.98
C GLN A 369 16.00 4.32 25.68
N MET A 370 16.11 5.57 25.21
CA MET A 370 15.37 6.71 25.77
C MET A 370 13.87 6.65 25.48
N LEU A 371 13.48 6.04 24.38
CA LEU A 371 12.09 5.78 24.06
C LEU A 371 11.49 4.61 24.86
N GLY A 372 12.27 3.98 25.75
CA GLY A 372 11.81 2.86 26.57
C GLY A 372 11.75 1.51 25.83
N GLY A 373 12.44 1.40 24.67
CA GLY A 373 12.54 0.18 23.88
C GLY A 373 13.37 -0.94 24.51
N GLY A 374 13.83 -0.75 25.75
CA GLY A 374 14.62 -1.74 26.49
C GLY A 374 13.82 -2.76 27.30
N LYS A 375 12.47 -2.67 27.35
CA LYS A 375 11.63 -3.67 28.02
C LYS A 375 10.37 -3.94 27.25
N ASN A 376 10.28 -5.15 26.70
CA ASN A 376 9.09 -5.81 26.13
C ASN A 376 8.63 -5.38 24.73
N LEU A 377 9.44 -5.58 23.72
CA LEU A 377 8.96 -6.31 22.56
C LEU A 377 8.95 -7.78 22.97
N VAL A 378 7.81 -8.43 22.83
CA VAL A 378 7.53 -9.85 23.08
C VAL A 378 8.82 -10.66 23.14
N ALA A 379 9.03 -11.43 24.20
CA ALA A 379 10.19 -12.31 24.33
C ALA A 379 10.26 -13.19 23.08
N GLU A 380 10.98 -12.73 22.07
CA GLU A 380 11.37 -13.54 20.92
C GLU A 380 12.15 -14.69 21.51
N LYS A 381 11.67 -15.91 21.29
CA LYS A 381 12.48 -17.09 21.53
C LYS A 381 13.69 -16.96 20.63
N CYS A 382 14.77 -16.48 21.21
CA CYS A 382 16.03 -16.29 20.51
C CYS A 382 16.55 -17.63 19.97
N ILE A 383 16.95 -17.61 18.72
CA ILE A 383 17.74 -18.71 18.15
C ILE A 383 19.14 -18.61 18.75
N THR A 384 19.55 -19.64 19.47
CA THR A 384 20.88 -19.70 20.13
C THR A 384 22.02 -20.06 19.17
N ARG A 385 21.74 -20.19 17.88
CA ARG A 385 22.71 -20.53 16.81
C ARG A 385 22.58 -19.55 15.64
N PRO A 386 23.65 -19.31 14.86
CA PRO A 386 23.59 -18.44 13.69
C PRO A 386 22.57 -18.97 12.66
N VAL A 387 21.88 -18.05 11.99
CA VAL A 387 20.98 -18.37 10.87
C VAL A 387 21.82 -18.99 9.74
N GLU A 388 21.46 -20.18 9.29
CA GLU A 388 22.13 -20.86 8.17
C GLU A 388 21.17 -21.15 7.02
N THR A 389 19.90 -21.44 7.35
CA THR A 389 18.89 -21.91 6.40
C THR A 389 17.66 -21.03 6.39
N ILE A 390 17.31 -20.50 5.22
CA ILE A 390 16.17 -19.60 5.01
C ILE A 390 15.20 -20.25 4.02
N LEU A 391 13.89 -20.21 4.34
CA LEU A 391 12.84 -20.48 3.37
C LEU A 391 12.34 -19.14 2.84
N LEU A 392 12.53 -18.89 1.55
CA LEU A 392 12.07 -17.70 0.86
C LEU A 392 10.81 -18.02 0.06
N VAL A 393 9.72 -17.29 0.33
CA VAL A 393 8.41 -17.47 -0.30
C VAL A 393 8.03 -16.19 -1.03
N GLU A 394 8.03 -16.24 -2.36
CA GLU A 394 7.76 -15.08 -3.24
C GLU A 394 7.15 -15.62 -4.53
N ASP A 395 6.03 -15.12 -4.97
CA ASP A 395 5.33 -15.60 -6.17
C ASP A 395 5.98 -15.07 -7.46
N ASN A 396 6.49 -13.84 -7.43
CA ASN A 396 7.16 -13.25 -8.58
C ASN A 396 8.55 -13.86 -8.77
N GLU A 397 8.79 -14.49 -9.93
CA GLU A 397 10.02 -15.19 -10.26
C GLU A 397 11.25 -14.28 -10.23
N ILE A 398 11.14 -13.06 -10.77
CA ILE A 398 12.25 -12.10 -10.83
C ILE A 398 12.63 -11.64 -9.41
N ASN A 399 11.65 -11.30 -8.57
CA ASN A 399 11.88 -10.92 -7.19
C ASN A 399 12.54 -12.08 -6.42
N ARG A 400 12.04 -13.29 -6.61
CA ARG A 400 12.54 -14.50 -5.97
C ARG A 400 14.01 -14.77 -6.32
N GLU A 401 14.39 -14.62 -7.59
CA GLU A 401 15.79 -14.78 -8.04
C GLU A 401 16.71 -13.70 -7.49
N ILE A 402 16.27 -12.42 -7.48
CA ILE A 402 17.04 -11.31 -6.93
C ILE A 402 17.29 -11.54 -5.44
N MET A 403 16.25 -11.84 -4.68
CA MET A 403 16.35 -12.07 -3.24
C MET A 403 17.17 -13.31 -2.90
N GLN A 404 17.03 -14.38 -3.66
CA GLN A 404 17.88 -15.57 -3.53
C GLN A 404 19.36 -15.24 -3.74
N SER A 405 19.66 -14.48 -4.79
CA SER A 405 21.04 -14.06 -5.11
C SER A 405 21.64 -13.24 -3.95
N GLN A 406 20.88 -12.27 -3.41
CA GLN A 406 21.30 -11.45 -2.28
C GLN A 406 21.57 -12.29 -1.02
N LEU A 407 20.63 -13.17 -0.65
CA LEU A 407 20.75 -14.03 0.54
C LEU A 407 21.91 -15.04 0.39
N THR A 408 22.10 -15.61 -0.80
CA THR A 408 23.19 -16.54 -1.09
C THR A 408 24.56 -15.84 -1.05
N ALA A 409 24.65 -14.61 -1.57
CA ALA A 409 25.86 -13.79 -1.48
C ALA A 409 26.22 -13.43 -0.03
N MET A 410 25.25 -13.42 0.89
CA MET A 410 25.43 -13.23 2.32
C MET A 410 25.83 -14.52 3.07
N GLY A 411 25.90 -15.67 2.37
CA GLY A 411 26.31 -16.95 2.92
C GLY A 411 25.17 -17.85 3.43
N TYR A 412 23.91 -17.48 3.24
CA TYR A 412 22.77 -18.30 3.65
C TYR A 412 22.43 -19.40 2.64
N ARG A 413 21.95 -20.51 3.13
CA ARG A 413 21.32 -21.57 2.32
C ARG A 413 19.83 -21.24 2.16
N VAL A 414 19.36 -21.09 0.93
CA VAL A 414 18.01 -20.63 0.62
C VAL A 414 17.24 -21.69 -0.14
N ASP A 415 16.14 -22.17 0.43
CA ASP A 415 15.12 -22.94 -0.29
C ASP A 415 14.02 -21.98 -0.76
N LEU A 416 13.48 -22.21 -1.96
CA LEU A 416 12.51 -21.33 -2.62
C LEU A 416 11.14 -21.98 -2.69
N ALA A 417 10.11 -21.17 -2.48
CA ALA A 417 8.72 -21.52 -2.76
C ALA A 417 8.04 -20.39 -3.55
N ALA A 418 7.21 -20.75 -4.51
CA ALA A 418 6.50 -19.79 -5.36
C ALA A 418 5.10 -19.42 -4.79
N ASN A 419 4.65 -20.08 -3.73
CA ASN A 419 3.37 -19.81 -3.05
C ASN A 419 3.37 -20.42 -1.64
N GLY A 420 2.37 -20.08 -0.85
CA GLY A 420 2.24 -20.55 0.53
C GLY A 420 2.08 -22.08 0.65
N THR A 421 1.40 -22.72 -0.30
CA THR A 421 1.19 -24.18 -0.31
C THR A 421 2.52 -24.93 -0.51
N GLY A 422 3.34 -24.47 -1.45
CA GLY A 422 4.69 -25.00 -1.67
C GLY A 422 5.60 -24.79 -0.47
N ALA A 423 5.53 -23.63 0.16
CA ALA A 423 6.28 -23.30 1.36
C ALA A 423 5.90 -24.21 2.54
N LEU A 424 4.61 -24.45 2.77
CA LEU A 424 4.12 -25.32 3.82
C LEU A 424 4.62 -26.76 3.63
N HIS A 425 4.63 -27.26 2.39
CA HIS A 425 5.15 -28.58 2.05
C HIS A 425 6.65 -28.73 2.34
N LEU A 426 7.45 -27.68 2.02
CA LEU A 426 8.87 -27.64 2.34
C LEU A 426 9.10 -27.59 3.85
N TYR A 427 8.31 -26.78 4.58
CA TYR A 427 8.39 -26.62 6.02
C TYR A 427 8.11 -27.95 6.77
N GLN A 428 7.18 -28.76 6.28
CA GLN A 428 6.89 -30.08 6.83
C GLN A 428 8.03 -31.11 6.65
N LYS A 429 8.88 -30.91 5.64
CA LYS A 429 9.99 -31.84 5.31
C LYS A 429 11.32 -31.45 5.90
N LYS A 430 11.55 -30.15 6.10
CA LYS A 430 12.83 -29.60 6.54
C LYS A 430 12.62 -28.59 7.68
N THR A 431 13.70 -28.31 8.40
CA THR A 431 13.75 -27.26 9.40
C THR A 431 14.44 -26.04 8.82
N TYR A 432 13.90 -24.86 9.09
CA TYR A 432 14.46 -23.58 8.69
C TYR A 432 14.73 -22.72 9.93
N ASP A 433 15.76 -21.89 9.85
CA ASP A 433 16.09 -20.96 10.92
C ASP A 433 15.23 -19.70 10.85
N VAL A 434 14.85 -19.30 9.62
CA VAL A 434 13.97 -18.16 9.33
C VAL A 434 13.12 -18.43 8.10
N ILE A 435 11.91 -17.91 8.09
CA ILE A 435 11.05 -17.88 6.89
C ILE A 435 10.87 -16.42 6.49
N LEU A 436 11.13 -16.11 5.23
CA LEU A 436 10.86 -14.83 4.60
C LEU A 436 9.70 -15.04 3.63
N THR A 437 8.56 -14.39 3.84
CA THR A 437 7.37 -14.62 3.00
C THR A 437 6.75 -13.33 2.52
N ASP A 438 6.42 -13.26 1.24
CA ASP A 438 5.51 -12.24 0.73
C ASP A 438 4.15 -12.39 1.40
N ILE A 439 3.45 -11.28 1.57
CA ILE A 439 2.10 -11.25 2.11
C ILE A 439 1.09 -11.60 1.03
N GLU A 440 1.19 -10.97 -0.13
CA GLU A 440 0.23 -11.13 -1.23
C GLU A 440 0.71 -12.18 -2.22
N MET A 441 0.21 -13.40 -2.08
CA MET A 441 0.51 -14.51 -2.98
C MET A 441 -0.78 -15.25 -3.38
N PRO A 442 -0.83 -15.83 -4.60
CA PRO A 442 -1.97 -16.64 -5.03
C PRO A 442 -2.08 -17.95 -4.23
N GLU A 443 -3.28 -18.54 -4.18
CA GLU A 443 -3.65 -19.79 -3.53
C GLU A 443 -3.63 -19.72 -1.99
N MET A 444 -2.48 -19.43 -1.38
CA MET A 444 -2.28 -19.28 0.05
C MET A 444 -1.38 -18.07 0.29
N ASN A 445 -1.93 -17.03 0.89
CA ASN A 445 -1.22 -15.81 1.20
C ASN A 445 -0.31 -15.95 2.43
N GLY A 446 0.55 -14.93 2.69
CA GLY A 446 1.52 -14.98 3.80
C GLY A 446 0.87 -15.08 5.19
N TYR A 447 -0.32 -14.52 5.38
CA TYR A 447 -1.07 -14.64 6.64
C TYR A 447 -1.55 -16.08 6.86
N GLU A 448 -2.13 -16.69 5.84
CA GLU A 448 -2.63 -18.08 5.90
C GLU A 448 -1.48 -19.07 6.12
N LEU A 449 -0.37 -18.88 5.40
CA LEU A 449 0.84 -19.68 5.59
C LEU A 449 1.34 -19.59 7.05
N THR A 450 1.44 -18.37 7.59
CA THR A 450 1.93 -18.15 8.96
C THR A 450 1.01 -18.82 9.97
N ALA A 451 -0.32 -18.67 9.84
CA ALA A 451 -1.29 -19.31 10.71
C ALA A 451 -1.16 -20.84 10.70
N GLU A 452 -0.99 -21.46 9.51
CA GLU A 452 -0.80 -22.90 9.39
C GLU A 452 0.52 -23.38 10.01
N ILE A 453 1.61 -22.64 9.84
CA ILE A 453 2.89 -22.95 10.49
C ILE A 453 2.75 -22.86 12.02
N ARG A 454 2.14 -21.81 12.56
CA ARG A 454 1.90 -21.68 14.01
C ARG A 454 1.03 -22.80 14.56
N ARG A 455 0.03 -23.27 13.77
CA ARG A 455 -0.78 -24.42 14.13
C ARG A 455 0.04 -25.72 14.21
N LEU A 456 0.97 -25.92 13.28
CA LEU A 456 1.89 -27.07 13.30
C LEU A 456 2.86 -27.00 14.49
N GLU A 457 3.29 -25.81 14.89
CA GLU A 457 4.19 -25.58 16.00
C GLU A 457 3.52 -25.69 17.39
N ALA A 458 2.19 -25.53 17.49
CA ALA A 458 1.46 -25.43 18.75
C ALA A 458 1.67 -26.62 19.71
N ASN A 459 2.02 -27.81 19.18
CA ASN A 459 2.27 -29.02 19.95
C ASN A 459 3.76 -29.40 19.97
N THR A 460 4.66 -28.48 19.64
CA THR A 460 6.11 -28.69 19.60
C THR A 460 6.84 -27.57 20.36
N ASP A 461 8.06 -27.80 20.76
CA ASP A 461 8.94 -26.75 21.32
C ASP A 461 9.51 -25.81 20.23
N ARG A 462 9.05 -25.93 18.99
CA ARG A 462 9.52 -25.18 17.85
C ARG A 462 8.77 -23.85 17.71
N SER A 463 9.50 -22.79 17.42
CA SER A 463 8.96 -21.47 17.09
C SER A 463 9.89 -20.82 16.04
N THR A 464 9.64 -21.13 14.76
CA THR A 464 10.46 -20.63 13.65
C THR A 464 10.12 -19.17 13.41
N PRO A 465 11.08 -18.24 13.39
CA PRO A 465 10.84 -16.85 13.06
C PRO A 465 10.31 -16.69 11.62
N ILE A 466 9.23 -15.93 11.48
CA ILE A 466 8.59 -15.63 10.19
C ILE A 466 8.57 -14.12 10.01
N LEU A 467 9.26 -13.63 8.98
CA LEU A 467 9.27 -12.22 8.58
C LEU A 467 8.43 -12.05 7.32
N ALA A 468 7.49 -11.12 7.38
CA ALA A 468 6.72 -10.71 6.21
C ALA A 468 7.56 -9.80 5.32
N ILE A 469 7.41 -9.94 4.00
CA ILE A 469 7.96 -9.04 3.00
C ILE A 469 6.77 -8.38 2.32
N THR A 470 6.74 -7.06 2.25
CA THR A 470 5.60 -6.33 1.70
C THR A 470 6.04 -5.19 0.80
N ALA A 471 5.23 -4.85 -0.19
CA ALA A 471 5.51 -3.74 -1.09
C ALA A 471 5.23 -2.37 -0.43
N SER A 472 4.37 -2.32 0.59
CA SER A 472 4.09 -1.09 1.34
C SER A 472 3.68 -1.42 2.78
N GLU A 473 3.87 -0.46 3.68
CA GLU A 473 3.41 -0.58 5.08
C GLU A 473 1.88 -0.62 5.17
N PHE A 474 1.16 -0.13 4.16
CA PHE A 474 -0.30 -0.14 4.08
C PHE A 474 -0.88 -1.53 3.82
N ASP A 475 -0.12 -2.41 3.18
CA ASP A 475 -0.54 -3.79 2.92
C ASP A 475 -0.44 -4.65 4.19
N LEU A 476 0.25 -4.14 5.22
CA LEU A 476 0.42 -4.80 6.51
C LEU A 476 -0.60 -4.27 7.52
N ASN A 477 -1.65 -5.02 7.77
CA ASN A 477 -2.46 -4.79 8.97
C ASN A 477 -1.67 -5.30 10.19
N GLU A 478 -1.03 -4.40 10.94
CA GLU A 478 -0.16 -4.76 12.07
C GLU A 478 -0.86 -5.59 13.16
N GLU A 479 -2.11 -5.27 13.48
CA GLU A 479 -2.89 -6.05 14.46
C GLU A 479 -3.10 -7.47 13.93
N ARG A 480 -3.45 -7.61 12.67
CA ARG A 480 -3.62 -8.90 12.01
C ARG A 480 -2.29 -9.66 11.90
N ALA A 481 -1.20 -8.98 11.57
CA ALA A 481 0.12 -9.59 11.47
C ALA A 481 0.59 -10.13 12.83
N ARG A 482 0.42 -9.36 13.90
CA ARG A 482 0.72 -9.80 15.27
C ARG A 482 -0.18 -10.95 15.72
N ALA A 483 -1.50 -10.86 15.49
CA ALA A 483 -2.45 -11.90 15.83
C ALA A 483 -2.19 -13.21 15.07
N THR A 484 -1.66 -13.14 13.85
CA THR A 484 -1.33 -14.30 13.03
C THR A 484 0.01 -14.94 13.44
N GLY A 485 0.90 -14.20 14.14
CA GLY A 485 2.16 -14.72 14.68
C GLY A 485 3.40 -14.44 13.85
N PHE A 486 3.42 -13.38 13.04
CA PHE A 486 4.66 -12.87 12.44
C PHE A 486 5.61 -12.32 13.50
N ASN A 487 6.92 -12.47 13.28
CA ASN A 487 7.98 -11.95 14.14
C ASN A 487 8.49 -10.57 13.69
N GLY A 488 8.04 -10.08 12.54
CA GLY A 488 8.37 -8.78 12.00
C GLY A 488 8.08 -8.69 10.51
N TYR A 489 8.40 -7.53 9.91
CA TYR A 489 8.23 -7.32 8.47
C TYR A 489 9.39 -6.53 7.87
N MET A 490 9.51 -6.58 6.55
CA MET A 490 10.46 -5.81 5.75
C MET A 490 9.76 -5.27 4.50
N LEU A 491 10.18 -4.08 4.07
CA LEU A 491 9.66 -3.47 2.84
C LEU A 491 10.46 -3.91 1.62
N LYS A 492 9.80 -4.05 0.47
CA LYS A 492 10.44 -4.19 -0.83
C LYS A 492 10.80 -2.79 -1.38
N PRO A 493 11.98 -2.63 -2.04
CA PRO A 493 13.03 -3.61 -2.27
C PRO A 493 13.85 -3.91 -1.00
N LEU A 494 14.31 -5.17 -0.85
CA LEU A 494 15.11 -5.55 0.30
C LEU A 494 16.53 -4.93 0.22
N GLU A 495 16.81 -4.03 1.14
CA GLU A 495 18.16 -3.50 1.32
C GLU A 495 19.03 -4.51 2.07
N VAL A 496 20.21 -4.82 1.52
CA VAL A 496 21.13 -5.83 2.05
C VAL A 496 21.51 -5.55 3.52
N GLU A 497 21.75 -4.29 3.88
CA GLU A 497 22.12 -3.92 5.24
C GLU A 497 20.94 -4.03 6.25
N VAL A 498 19.74 -3.68 5.83
CA VAL A 498 18.50 -3.85 6.63
C VAL A 498 18.23 -5.33 6.86
N LEU A 499 18.36 -6.14 5.80
CA LEU A 499 18.19 -7.59 5.86
C LEU A 499 19.19 -8.24 6.81
N LYS A 500 20.49 -7.90 6.71
CA LYS A 500 21.54 -8.37 7.63
C LYS A 500 21.22 -8.02 9.08
N LYS A 501 20.84 -6.76 9.34
CA LYS A 501 20.54 -6.27 10.69
C LYS A 501 19.33 -7.00 11.29
N LYS A 502 18.25 -7.22 10.50
CA LYS A 502 17.08 -7.97 10.95
C LYS A 502 17.37 -9.44 11.18
N LEU A 503 18.11 -10.11 10.28
CA LEU A 503 18.50 -11.50 10.46
C LEU A 503 19.46 -11.68 11.65
N ALA A 504 20.38 -10.73 11.87
CA ALA A 504 21.26 -10.73 13.07
C ALA A 504 20.48 -10.49 14.37
N GLY A 505 19.43 -9.67 14.34
CA GLY A 505 18.57 -9.41 15.51
C GLY A 505 17.69 -10.61 15.92
N ILE A 506 17.47 -11.57 15.02
CA ILE A 506 16.78 -12.84 15.32
C ILE A 506 17.72 -13.79 16.10
N VAL A 507 19.03 -13.59 15.99
CA VAL A 507 20.06 -14.33 16.73
C VAL A 507 20.38 -13.56 18.00
N CYS A 508 19.92 -14.03 19.16
CA CYS A 508 20.25 -13.40 20.42
C CYS A 508 21.71 -13.63 20.79
N GLY A 509 22.43 -12.54 20.96
CA GLY A 509 23.65 -12.48 21.78
C GLY A 509 24.95 -12.68 21.01
N SER A 510 25.47 -11.61 20.53
CA SER A 510 26.91 -11.27 20.56
C SER A 510 27.06 -9.83 20.97
#